data_c3129e42ccf97e84089e36e468c7e756
#
_entry.id   c3129e42ccf97e84089e36e468c7e756
#
_cell.length_a   1.000
_cell.length_b   1.000
_cell.length_c   1.000
_cell.angle_alpha   90.00
_cell.angle_beta   90.00
_cell.angle_gamma   90.00
#
_symmetry.space_group_name_H-M   'P 1'
#
loop_
_entity.id
_entity.type
_entity.pdbx_description
1 polymer ?
#
loop_
_entity_poly.entity_id
_entity_poly.type
_entity_poly.pdbx_seq_one_letter_code
_entity_poly.pdbx_strand_id
1 'polypeptide(L)'
;MKKIGVVGIVITQKNKEEILAMQVVLGEFSDIIVGRMGIPREGINAIALIVEGTVERISALTGKLGKFENISVKSALAVTME
;
A
#
# COMPACT_ATOMS: atom_id res chain seq x y z
N MET A 1 12.93 -2.91 15.40
CA MET A 1 13.69 -2.18 14.39
C MET A 1 12.76 -1.70 13.29
N LYS A 2 12.83 -0.44 12.97
CA LYS A 2 11.99 0.13 11.94
C LYS A 2 12.68 0.16 10.59
N LYS A 3 11.89 0.03 9.55
CA LYS A 3 12.34 0.20 8.18
C LYS A 3 11.52 1.29 7.52
N ILE A 4 12.12 1.95 6.55
CA ILE A 4 11.40 2.86 5.68
C ILE A 4 11.31 2.19 4.31
N GLY A 5 10.20 2.39 3.64
CA GLY A 5 10.02 1.81 2.32
C GLY A 5 8.98 2.50 1.50
N VAL A 6 8.89 2.06 0.27
CA VAL A 6 7.90 2.54 -0.69
C VAL A 6 7.04 1.35 -1.07
N VAL A 7 5.72 1.51 -1.00
CA VAL A 7 4.77 0.50 -1.45
C VAL A 7 4.04 1.06 -2.65
N GLY A 8 4.19 0.39 -3.79
CA GLY A 8 3.50 0.78 -5.01
C GLY A 8 2.26 -0.07 -5.20
N ILE A 9 1.15 0.58 -5.50
CA ILE A 9 -0.14 -0.06 -5.69
C ILE A 9 -0.67 0.36 -7.06
N VAL A 10 -1.04 -0.63 -7.88
CA VAL A 10 -1.65 -0.36 -9.17
C VAL A 10 -3.02 -1.04 -9.19
N ILE A 11 -4.06 -0.24 -9.43
CA ILE A 11 -5.43 -0.72 -9.49
C ILE A 11 -5.79 -0.87 -10.96
N THR A 12 -5.93 -2.12 -11.42
CA THR A 12 -6.11 -2.42 -12.84
C THR A 12 -7.55 -2.40 -13.29
N GLN A 13 -8.49 -2.52 -12.36
CA GLN A 13 -9.92 -2.41 -12.64
C GLN A 13 -10.57 -1.65 -11.50
N LYS A 14 -11.41 -0.67 -11.84
CA LYS A 14 -12.06 0.14 -10.83
C LYS A 14 -13.34 -0.52 -10.37
N ASN A 15 -13.23 -1.41 -9.41
CA ASN A 15 -14.34 -2.03 -8.73
C ASN A 15 -14.60 -1.24 -7.44
N LYS A 16 -15.77 -0.65 -7.33
CA LYS A 16 -16.07 0.25 -6.22
C LYS A 16 -15.96 -0.44 -4.87
N GLU A 17 -16.49 -1.65 -4.76
CA GLU A 17 -16.44 -2.40 -3.50
C GLU A 17 -15.01 -2.73 -3.12
N GLU A 18 -14.20 -3.11 -4.08
CA GLU A 18 -12.80 -3.44 -3.83
C GLU A 18 -12.00 -2.22 -3.42
N ILE A 19 -12.25 -1.08 -4.07
CA ILE A 19 -11.57 0.17 -3.73
C ILE A 19 -11.93 0.59 -2.31
N LEU A 20 -13.20 0.47 -1.91
CA LEU A 20 -13.60 0.79 -0.54
C LEU A 20 -12.95 -0.14 0.46
N ALA A 21 -12.86 -1.44 0.14
CA ALA A 21 -12.19 -2.40 1.01
C ALA A 21 -10.70 -2.07 1.15
N MET A 22 -10.07 -1.66 0.04
CA MET A 22 -8.68 -1.22 0.08
C MET A 22 -8.50 -0.01 0.98
N GLN A 23 -9.41 0.97 0.92
CA GLN A 23 -9.34 2.15 1.78
C GLN A 23 -9.44 1.76 3.25
N VAL A 24 -10.27 0.77 3.58
CA VAL A 24 -10.35 0.27 4.95
C VAL A 24 -9.01 -0.30 5.40
N VAL A 25 -8.37 -1.09 4.54
CA VAL A 25 -7.05 -1.65 4.86
C VAL A 25 -6.03 -0.53 5.08
N LEU A 26 -6.00 0.47 4.21
CA LEU A 26 -5.07 1.59 4.37
C LEU A 26 -5.32 2.33 5.69
N GLY A 27 -6.58 2.47 6.09
CA GLY A 27 -6.91 3.09 7.38
C GLY A 27 -6.40 2.27 8.56
N GLU A 28 -6.45 0.95 8.48
CA GLU A 28 -5.95 0.07 9.54
C GLU A 28 -4.44 0.21 9.75
N PHE A 29 -3.72 0.64 8.73
CA PHE A 29 -2.27 0.78 8.77
C PHE A 29 -1.82 2.23 8.74
N SER A 30 -2.71 3.16 9.10
CA SER A 30 -2.38 4.59 9.08
C SER A 30 -1.21 4.94 10.01
N ASP A 31 -0.97 4.10 11.02
CA ASP A 31 0.14 4.33 11.94
C ASP A 31 1.51 4.19 11.28
N ILE A 32 1.62 3.44 10.19
CA ILE A 32 2.89 3.25 9.51
C ILE A 32 2.96 3.95 8.15
N ILE A 33 1.85 4.52 7.67
CA ILE A 33 1.83 5.24 6.39
C ILE A 33 2.14 6.70 6.66
N VAL A 34 3.34 7.14 6.26
CA VAL A 34 3.78 8.51 6.54
C VAL A 34 3.65 9.43 5.33
N GLY A 35 3.42 8.88 4.15
CA GLY A 35 3.17 9.68 2.96
C GLY A 35 2.37 8.89 1.96
N ARG A 36 1.59 9.59 1.15
CA ARG A 36 0.70 8.94 0.21
C ARG A 36 0.45 9.84 -0.98
N MET A 37 0.51 9.28 -2.18
CA MET A 37 0.20 10.00 -3.40
C MET A 37 -0.54 9.07 -4.34
N GLY A 38 -1.72 9.52 -4.80
CA GLY A 38 -2.51 8.74 -5.74
C GLY A 38 -2.70 9.52 -7.03
N ILE A 39 -2.55 8.84 -8.16
CA ILE A 39 -2.75 9.46 -9.47
C ILE A 39 -3.79 8.64 -10.22
N PRO A 40 -4.99 9.20 -10.43
CA PRO A 40 -6.01 8.52 -11.20
C PRO A 40 -5.75 8.66 -12.70
N ARG A 41 -6.04 7.60 -13.40
CA ARG A 41 -6.01 7.61 -14.86
C ARG A 41 -7.27 6.89 -15.34
N GLU A 42 -7.58 7.06 -16.59
CA GLU A 42 -8.73 6.38 -17.16
C GLU A 42 -8.49 4.87 -17.14
N GLY A 43 -9.32 4.14 -16.39
CA GLY A 43 -9.23 2.69 -16.31
C GLY A 43 -8.19 2.14 -15.37
N ILE A 44 -7.27 2.97 -14.86
CA ILE A 44 -6.18 2.48 -14.01
C ILE A 44 -5.78 3.58 -13.03
N ASN A 45 -5.50 3.20 -11.80
CA ASN A 45 -5.00 4.13 -10.79
C ASN A 45 -3.67 3.63 -10.24
N ALA A 46 -2.78 4.56 -9.90
CA ALA A 46 -1.52 4.23 -9.26
C ALA A 46 -1.43 4.99 -7.94
N ILE A 47 -1.01 4.29 -6.89
CA ILE A 47 -0.85 4.88 -5.56
C ILE A 47 0.54 4.53 -5.06
N ALA A 48 1.24 5.52 -4.52
CA ALA A 48 2.52 5.29 -3.87
C ALA A 48 2.38 5.63 -2.39
N LEU A 49 2.86 4.73 -1.54
CA LEU A 49 2.89 4.94 -0.09
C LEU A 49 4.33 5.00 0.37
N ILE A 50 4.62 5.92 1.27
CA ILE A 50 5.88 5.88 2.04
C ILE A 50 5.51 5.33 3.39
N VAL A 51 6.17 4.25 3.80
CA VAL A 51 5.85 3.57 5.05
C VAL A 51 7.07 3.51 5.96
N GLU A 52 6.82 3.63 7.27
CA GLU A 52 7.84 3.46 8.30
C GLU A 52 7.27 2.57 9.37
N GLY A 53 7.92 1.44 9.60
CA GLY A 53 7.42 0.52 10.61
C GLY A 53 8.25 -0.74 10.69
N THR A 54 7.80 -1.69 11.48
CA THR A 54 8.48 -2.98 11.56
C THR A 54 8.22 -3.77 10.28
N VAL A 55 9.10 -4.72 10.00
CA VAL A 55 8.93 -5.62 8.85
C VAL A 55 7.58 -6.33 8.94
N GLU A 56 7.21 -6.75 10.16
CA GLU A 56 5.96 -7.46 10.37
C GLU A 56 4.74 -6.62 9.99
N ARG A 57 4.75 -5.35 10.41
CA ARG A 57 3.62 -4.46 10.08
C ARG A 57 3.56 -4.16 8.59
N ILE A 58 4.71 -3.90 7.99
CA ILE A 58 4.75 -3.61 6.54
C ILE A 58 4.32 -4.83 5.75
N SER A 59 4.78 -6.03 6.15
CA SER A 59 4.40 -7.27 5.48
C SER A 59 2.91 -7.55 5.63
N ALA A 60 2.34 -7.24 6.80
CA ALA A 60 0.90 -7.39 7.00
C ALA A 60 0.11 -6.50 6.07
N LEU A 61 0.56 -5.26 5.88
CA LEU A 61 -0.09 -4.32 4.96
C LEU A 61 -0.03 -4.84 3.52
N THR A 62 1.17 -5.18 3.04
CA THR A 62 1.32 -5.64 1.65
C THR A 62 0.60 -6.96 1.42
N GLY A 63 0.57 -7.83 2.43
CA GLY A 63 -0.15 -9.10 2.34
C GLY A 63 -1.65 -8.91 2.20
N LYS A 64 -2.22 -7.99 2.97
CA LYS A 64 -3.66 -7.70 2.86
C LYS A 64 -4.00 -7.06 1.53
N LEU A 65 -3.17 -6.12 1.07
CA LEU A 65 -3.40 -5.48 -0.23
C LEU A 65 -3.25 -6.47 -1.37
N GLY A 66 -2.32 -7.40 -1.27
CA GLY A 66 -2.07 -8.38 -2.31
C GLY A 66 -3.18 -9.40 -2.51
N LYS A 67 -4.14 -9.47 -1.59
CA LYS A 67 -5.27 -10.40 -1.72
C LYS A 67 -6.36 -9.88 -2.64
N PHE A 68 -6.36 -8.60 -2.96
CA PHE A 68 -7.36 -8.03 -3.86
C PHE A 68 -7.06 -8.43 -5.30
N GLU A 69 -8.08 -8.84 -6.01
CA GLU A 69 -7.94 -9.42 -7.35
C GLU A 69 -7.40 -8.42 -8.37
N ASN A 70 -7.87 -7.19 -8.30
CA ASN A 70 -7.54 -6.17 -9.30
C ASN A 70 -6.49 -5.17 -8.82
N ILE A 71 -5.73 -5.55 -7.81
CA ILE A 71 -4.71 -4.68 -7.21
C ILE A 71 -3.38 -5.39 -7.22
N SER A 72 -2.38 -4.75 -7.82
CA SER A 72 -0.99 -5.24 -7.80
C SER A 72 -0.21 -4.42 -6.81
N VAL A 73 0.62 -5.09 -6.01
CA VAL A 73 1.40 -4.45 -4.94
C VAL A 73 2.85 -4.87 -5.06
N LYS A 74 3.74 -3.88 -5.00
CA LYS A 74 5.19 -4.13 -4.91
C LYS A 74 5.77 -3.18 -3.88
N SER A 75 6.78 -3.65 -3.18
CA SER A 75 7.43 -2.81 -2.17
C SER A 75 8.93 -2.85 -2.32
N ALA A 76 9.55 -1.74 -1.92
CA ALA A 76 10.99 -1.63 -1.81
C ALA A 76 11.30 -1.12 -0.42
N LEU A 77 12.08 -1.88 0.34
CA LEU A 77 12.37 -1.55 1.74
C LEU A 77 13.85 -1.27 1.90
N ALA A 78 14.17 -0.25 2.72
CA ALA A 78 15.54 -0.02 3.15
C ALA A 78 15.96 -1.13 4.11
N VAL A 79 17.26 -1.37 4.18
CA VAL A 79 17.80 -2.39 5.09
C VAL A 79 17.45 -2.04 6.52
N THR A 80 17.66 -0.78 6.91
CA THR A 80 17.35 -0.32 8.26
C THR A 80 17.31 1.21 8.27
N MET A 81 16.57 1.75 9.22
CA MET A 81 16.44 3.18 9.42
C MET A 81 17.36 3.72 10.49
N GLU A 82 17.88 2.87 11.33
CA GLU A 82 18.70 3.34 12.46
C GLU A 82 20.13 3.46 12.13
#